data_d3b7f15c3c8f97c74efb9b8a022583c7
#
_entry.id   d3b7f15c3c8f97c74efb9b8a022583c7
#
_cell.length_a   1.000
_cell.length_b   1.000
_cell.length_c   1.000
_cell.angle_alpha   90.00
_cell.angle_beta   90.00
_cell.angle_gamma   90.00
#
_symmetry.space_group_name_H-M   'P 1'
#
loop_
_entity.id
_entity.type
_entity.pdbx_description
1 polymer ?
#
loop_
_entity_poly.entity_id
_entity_poly.type
_entity_poly.pdbx_seq_one_letter_code
_entity_poly.pdbx_strand_id
1 'polypeptide(L)'
;MEKFPNDVRIVFSHNPLPFHNRAMAAAQASQAAHLQGKFWEYHDKLFANQQKLEDADLEGYAKEVGLDVDKWKTDKESDKVKQVIQKTMAAAENVNARGTPNFFITGRNLRGAVPYENFEDLVTEELDKAKKLVAGGTAAADVYKKTIEKGKLFEPLESTVHQFTHEGLPYKGAAKGDIVLYEFSDFQ
;
A
#
# COMPACT_ATOMS: atom_id res chain seq x y z
N MET A 1 0.70 11.82 -6.76
CA MET A 1 2.05 12.12 -6.22
C MET A 1 2.60 13.44 -6.76
N GLU A 2 2.39 13.76 -8.02
CA GLU A 2 2.92 15.01 -8.63
C GLU A 2 2.50 16.28 -7.88
N LYS A 3 1.28 16.33 -7.34
CA LYS A 3 0.77 17.48 -6.59
C LYS A 3 1.34 17.60 -5.17
N PHE A 4 1.77 16.49 -4.56
CA PHE A 4 2.27 16.44 -3.18
C PHE A 4 3.60 15.66 -3.09
N PRO A 5 4.65 16.07 -3.82
CA PRO A 5 5.84 15.25 -4.02
C PRO A 5 6.68 15.06 -2.75
N ASN A 6 6.57 16.01 -1.80
CA ASN A 6 7.36 16.00 -0.57
C ASN A 6 6.54 15.71 0.70
N ASP A 7 5.22 15.69 0.58
CA ASP A 7 4.31 15.62 1.73
C ASP A 7 3.63 14.26 1.86
N VAL A 8 3.44 13.54 0.74
CA VAL A 8 2.68 12.28 0.70
C VAL A 8 3.56 11.09 0.36
N ARG A 9 3.39 10.02 1.12
CA ARG A 9 3.95 8.69 0.85
C ARG A 9 2.80 7.71 0.63
N ILE A 10 2.87 6.94 -0.45
CA ILE A 10 1.97 5.80 -0.69
C ILE A 10 2.67 4.52 -0.23
N VAL A 11 1.99 3.75 0.60
CA VAL A 11 2.41 2.40 1.02
C VAL A 11 1.42 1.41 0.44
N PHE A 12 1.91 0.48 -0.37
CA PHE A 12 1.09 -0.60 -0.91
C PHE A 12 0.99 -1.75 0.12
N SER A 13 -0.23 -2.21 0.38
CA SER A 13 -0.52 -3.30 1.30
C SER A 13 -1.27 -4.41 0.56
N HIS A 14 -0.68 -5.60 0.52
CA HIS A 14 -1.28 -6.75 -0.18
C HIS A 14 -2.58 -7.19 0.49
N ASN A 15 -3.63 -7.34 -0.31
CA ASN A 15 -4.90 -7.91 0.12
C ASN A 15 -5.50 -8.78 -1.00
N PRO A 16 -4.84 -9.89 -1.38
CA PRO A 16 -5.35 -10.79 -2.41
C PRO A 16 -6.67 -11.41 -1.95
N LEU A 17 -7.75 -11.11 -2.68
CA LEU A 17 -9.07 -11.60 -2.34
C LEU A 17 -9.23 -13.08 -2.73
N PRO A 18 -9.84 -13.92 -1.90
CA PRO A 18 -9.86 -15.36 -2.10
C PRO A 18 -10.64 -15.85 -3.33
N PHE A 19 -11.51 -15.02 -3.88
CA PHE A 19 -12.26 -15.31 -5.10
C PHE A 19 -11.56 -14.85 -6.38
N HIS A 20 -10.41 -14.21 -6.28
CA HIS A 20 -9.54 -13.87 -7.41
C HIS A 20 -8.43 -14.93 -7.52
N ASN A 21 -8.59 -15.85 -8.45
CA ASN A 21 -7.75 -17.06 -8.56
C ASN A 21 -6.23 -16.79 -8.63
N ARG A 22 -5.80 -15.68 -9.25
CA ARG A 22 -4.39 -15.35 -9.45
C ARG A 22 -3.86 -14.25 -8.52
N ALA A 23 -4.71 -13.66 -7.67
CA ALA A 23 -4.32 -12.54 -6.81
C ALA A 23 -3.17 -12.89 -5.86
N MET A 24 -3.19 -14.08 -5.24
CA MET A 24 -2.11 -14.52 -4.35
C MET A 24 -0.77 -14.67 -5.10
N ALA A 25 -0.79 -15.29 -6.28
CA ALA A 25 0.42 -15.44 -7.10
C ALA A 25 0.99 -14.08 -7.53
N ALA A 26 0.12 -13.15 -7.94
CA ALA A 26 0.51 -11.80 -8.30
C ALA A 26 1.06 -11.01 -7.09
N ALA A 27 0.46 -11.17 -5.91
CA ALA A 27 0.95 -10.56 -4.67
C ALA A 27 2.35 -11.09 -4.30
N GLN A 28 2.56 -12.40 -4.35
CA GLN A 28 3.88 -13.01 -4.10
C GLN A 28 4.92 -12.53 -5.11
N ALA A 29 4.55 -12.49 -6.38
CA ALA A 29 5.41 -12.03 -7.47
C ALA A 29 5.85 -10.58 -7.30
N SER A 30 4.92 -9.68 -6.97
CA SER A 30 5.21 -8.26 -6.75
C SER A 30 6.01 -8.02 -5.46
N GLN A 31 5.75 -8.78 -4.40
CA GLN A 31 6.55 -8.71 -3.18
C GLN A 31 7.98 -9.22 -3.39
N ALA A 32 8.18 -10.24 -4.24
CA ALA A 32 9.52 -10.66 -4.66
C ALA A 32 10.25 -9.57 -5.47
N ALA A 33 9.53 -8.85 -6.35
CA ALA A 33 10.06 -7.70 -7.05
C ALA A 33 10.46 -6.56 -6.09
N HIS A 34 9.68 -6.36 -5.01
CA HIS A 34 10.03 -5.41 -3.94
C HIS A 34 11.39 -5.73 -3.32
N LEU A 35 11.73 -7.00 -3.08
CA LEU A 35 13.03 -7.40 -2.52
C LEU A 35 14.22 -7.05 -3.40
N GLN A 36 13.97 -6.73 -4.68
CA GLN A 36 14.96 -6.25 -5.64
C GLN A 36 14.81 -4.75 -6.00
N GLY A 37 13.96 -4.02 -5.24
CA GLY A 37 13.75 -2.58 -5.44
C GLY A 37 12.95 -2.21 -6.69
N LYS A 38 12.20 -3.16 -7.27
CA LYS A 38 11.45 -3.01 -8.53
C LYS A 38 9.93 -3.19 -8.35
N PHE A 39 9.41 -2.90 -7.15
CA PHE A 39 7.99 -3.09 -6.85
C PHE A 39 7.09 -2.30 -7.80
N TRP A 40 7.33 -1.01 -7.94
CA TRP A 40 6.41 -0.14 -8.68
C TRP A 40 6.41 -0.40 -10.18
N GLU A 41 7.57 -0.69 -10.76
CA GLU A 41 7.67 -1.11 -12.17
C GLU A 41 6.91 -2.42 -12.41
N TYR A 42 7.03 -3.37 -11.47
CA TYR A 42 6.32 -4.64 -11.55
C TYR A 42 4.82 -4.50 -11.32
N HIS A 43 4.43 -3.71 -10.33
CA HIS A 43 3.04 -3.33 -10.04
C HIS A 43 2.35 -2.74 -11.28
N ASP A 44 2.98 -1.77 -11.95
CA ASP A 44 2.41 -1.14 -13.14
C ASP A 44 2.22 -2.15 -14.28
N LYS A 45 3.14 -3.13 -14.43
CA LYS A 45 2.98 -4.24 -15.37
C LYS A 45 1.77 -5.12 -15.06
N LEU A 46 1.56 -5.46 -13.78
CA LEU A 46 0.42 -6.28 -13.37
C LEU A 46 -0.91 -5.57 -13.64
N PHE A 47 -1.03 -4.29 -13.27
CA PHE A 47 -2.25 -3.52 -13.53
C PHE A 47 -2.52 -3.28 -15.01
N ALA A 48 -1.47 -3.11 -15.82
CA ALA A 48 -1.61 -3.00 -17.27
C ALA A 48 -2.05 -4.32 -17.94
N ASN A 49 -1.93 -5.46 -17.24
CA ASN A 49 -2.14 -6.79 -17.80
C ASN A 49 -2.98 -7.71 -16.89
N GLN A 50 -3.98 -7.16 -16.19
CA GLN A 50 -4.78 -7.87 -15.18
C GLN A 50 -5.41 -9.21 -15.66
N GLN A 51 -5.60 -9.41 -16.95
CA GLN A 51 -6.11 -10.64 -17.55
C GLN A 51 -5.03 -11.69 -17.87
N LYS A 52 -3.75 -11.37 -17.64
CA LYS A 52 -2.59 -12.19 -17.95
C LYS A 52 -1.70 -12.32 -16.71
N LEU A 53 -2.10 -13.17 -15.79
CA LEU A 53 -1.43 -13.36 -14.51
C LEU A 53 -1.01 -14.83 -14.28
N GLU A 54 -0.88 -15.60 -15.37
CA GLU A 54 -0.34 -16.95 -15.27
C GLU A 54 1.16 -16.92 -14.95
N ASP A 55 1.71 -18.02 -14.46
CA ASP A 55 3.11 -18.05 -14.00
C ASP A 55 4.10 -17.66 -15.10
N ALA A 56 3.81 -18.00 -16.34
CA ALA A 56 4.62 -17.58 -17.48
C ALA A 56 4.56 -16.07 -17.74
N ASP A 57 3.38 -15.46 -17.57
CA ASP A 57 3.19 -14.01 -17.70
C ASP A 57 3.95 -13.28 -16.59
N LEU A 58 3.78 -13.73 -15.33
CA LEU A 58 4.47 -13.16 -14.17
C LEU A 58 5.99 -13.23 -14.32
N GLU A 59 6.53 -14.34 -14.84
CA GLU A 59 7.96 -14.46 -15.16
C GLU A 59 8.38 -13.52 -16.30
N GLY A 60 7.52 -13.37 -17.32
CA GLY A 60 7.74 -12.43 -18.42
C GLY A 60 7.89 -11.00 -17.90
N TYR A 61 6.99 -10.55 -17.01
CA TYR A 61 7.06 -9.22 -16.42
C TYR A 61 8.33 -9.03 -15.56
N ALA A 62 8.74 -10.08 -14.83
CA ALA A 62 9.99 -10.04 -14.06
C ALA A 62 11.21 -9.76 -14.95
N LYS A 63 11.26 -10.41 -16.13
CA LYS A 63 12.31 -10.17 -17.15
C LYS A 63 12.23 -8.75 -17.71
N GLU A 64 11.02 -8.30 -18.08
CA GLU A 64 10.80 -6.98 -18.67
C GLU A 64 11.21 -5.82 -17.75
N VAL A 65 10.97 -5.93 -16.44
CA VAL A 65 11.39 -4.91 -15.47
C VAL A 65 12.84 -5.06 -15.01
N GLY A 66 13.57 -6.05 -15.54
CA GLY A 66 15.00 -6.23 -15.28
C GLY A 66 15.34 -6.84 -13.92
N LEU A 67 14.50 -7.77 -13.43
CA LEU A 67 14.78 -8.55 -12.23
C LEU A 67 15.79 -9.69 -12.53
N ASP A 68 16.56 -10.06 -11.52
CA ASP A 68 17.17 -11.38 -11.46
C ASP A 68 16.06 -12.42 -11.29
N VAL A 69 15.77 -13.13 -12.38
CA VAL A 69 14.61 -14.04 -12.45
C VAL A 69 14.77 -15.25 -11.55
N ASP A 70 15.96 -15.80 -11.42
CA ASP A 70 16.20 -16.98 -10.58
C ASP A 70 16.05 -16.61 -9.10
N LYS A 71 16.58 -15.46 -8.71
CA LYS A 71 16.37 -14.90 -7.37
C LYS A 71 14.90 -14.58 -7.13
N TRP A 72 14.21 -13.97 -8.09
CA TRP A 72 12.78 -13.64 -7.99
C TRP A 72 11.92 -14.90 -7.81
N LYS A 73 12.19 -15.98 -8.53
CA LYS A 73 11.51 -17.27 -8.36
C LYS A 73 11.68 -17.83 -6.96
N THR A 74 12.89 -17.77 -6.44
CA THR A 74 13.20 -18.24 -5.08
C THR A 74 12.51 -17.36 -4.03
N ASP A 75 12.60 -16.05 -4.16
CA ASP A 75 12.01 -15.09 -3.24
C ASP A 75 10.47 -15.20 -3.23
N LYS A 76 9.83 -15.37 -4.39
CA LYS A 76 8.38 -15.51 -4.55
C LYS A 76 7.82 -16.66 -3.69
N GLU A 77 8.52 -17.76 -3.60
CA GLU A 77 8.10 -18.94 -2.83
C GLU A 77 8.56 -18.91 -1.37
N SER A 78 9.36 -17.91 -0.97
CA SER A 78 9.94 -17.83 0.35
C SER A 78 8.91 -17.57 1.44
N ASP A 79 9.18 -18.10 2.64
CA ASP A 79 8.37 -17.83 3.83
C ASP A 79 8.35 -16.33 4.18
N LYS A 80 9.43 -15.62 3.91
CA LYS A 80 9.52 -14.17 4.12
C LYS A 80 8.44 -13.43 3.33
N VAL A 81 8.29 -13.73 2.04
CA VAL A 81 7.27 -13.13 1.17
C VAL A 81 5.86 -13.53 1.64
N LYS A 82 5.64 -14.82 1.90
CA LYS A 82 4.34 -15.31 2.38
C LYS A 82 3.90 -14.66 3.70
N GLN A 83 4.83 -14.51 4.65
CA GLN A 83 4.55 -13.87 5.94
C GLN A 83 4.19 -12.38 5.80
N VAL A 84 4.84 -11.64 4.89
CA VAL A 84 4.48 -10.23 4.63
C VAL A 84 3.04 -10.14 4.14
N ILE A 85 2.67 -10.95 3.15
CA ILE A 85 1.31 -10.96 2.59
C ILE A 85 0.29 -11.34 3.67
N GLN A 86 0.54 -12.39 4.45
CA GLN A 86 -0.35 -12.79 5.53
C GLN A 86 -0.55 -11.69 6.59
N LYS A 87 0.52 -11.00 6.97
CA LYS A 87 0.43 -9.87 7.92
C LYS A 87 -0.43 -8.72 7.37
N THR A 88 -0.28 -8.41 6.08
CA THR A 88 -1.07 -7.33 5.46
C THR A 88 -2.53 -7.71 5.28
N MET A 89 -2.82 -8.97 4.92
CA MET A 89 -4.19 -9.49 4.90
C MET A 89 -4.86 -9.43 6.28
N ALA A 90 -4.15 -9.85 7.32
CA ALA A 90 -4.65 -9.75 8.69
C ALA A 90 -4.89 -8.30 9.12
N ALA A 91 -4.00 -7.38 8.74
CA ALA A 91 -4.20 -5.96 8.98
C ALA A 91 -5.44 -5.42 8.25
N ALA A 92 -5.66 -5.82 6.99
CA ALA A 92 -6.84 -5.46 6.21
C ALA A 92 -8.14 -5.98 6.87
N GLU A 93 -8.13 -7.20 7.38
CA GLU A 93 -9.26 -7.78 8.11
C GLU A 93 -9.57 -6.99 9.40
N ASN A 94 -8.54 -6.64 10.17
CA ASN A 94 -8.67 -5.88 11.42
C ASN A 94 -9.30 -4.49 11.22
N VAL A 95 -9.20 -3.91 10.04
CA VAL A 95 -9.80 -2.61 9.69
C VAL A 95 -10.98 -2.75 8.73
N ASN A 96 -11.47 -3.99 8.53
CA ASN A 96 -12.59 -4.31 7.65
C ASN A 96 -12.40 -3.84 6.19
N ALA A 97 -11.18 -3.89 5.69
CA ALA A 97 -10.86 -3.66 4.28
C ALA A 97 -11.14 -4.93 3.46
N ARG A 98 -12.43 -5.32 3.36
CA ARG A 98 -12.88 -6.59 2.75
C ARG A 98 -12.95 -6.56 1.22
N GLY A 99 -12.66 -5.45 0.61
CA GLY A 99 -12.67 -5.26 -0.84
C GLY A 99 -11.51 -4.38 -1.28
N THR A 100 -11.20 -4.44 -2.58
CA THR A 100 -10.12 -3.66 -3.20
C THR A 100 -10.67 -2.80 -4.36
N PRO A 101 -10.08 -1.64 -4.61
CA PRO A 101 -9.09 -0.99 -3.78
C PRO A 101 -9.69 -0.42 -2.48
N ASN A 102 -8.86 -0.29 -1.43
CA ASN A 102 -9.25 0.34 -0.17
C ASN A 102 -8.06 1.17 0.34
N PHE A 103 -8.31 2.41 0.73
CA PHE A 103 -7.26 3.36 1.09
C PHE A 103 -7.45 3.87 2.51
N PHE A 104 -6.34 4.13 3.19
CA PHE A 104 -6.33 4.79 4.49
C PHE A 104 -5.38 5.97 4.42
N ILE A 105 -5.94 7.17 4.41
CA ILE A 105 -5.18 8.42 4.35
C ILE A 105 -5.00 8.91 5.78
N THR A 106 -3.80 8.72 6.30
CA THR A 106 -3.47 9.03 7.71
C THR A 106 -4.48 8.40 8.69
N GLY A 107 -4.91 7.16 8.39
CA GLY A 107 -5.88 6.39 9.19
C GLY A 107 -7.35 6.60 8.82
N ARG A 108 -7.69 7.56 7.96
CA ARG A 108 -9.07 7.77 7.49
C ARG A 108 -9.35 6.92 6.25
N ASN A 109 -10.40 6.10 6.34
CA ASN A 109 -10.75 5.15 5.27
C ASN A 109 -11.41 5.83 4.06
N LEU A 110 -10.97 5.45 2.86
CA LEU A 110 -11.57 5.80 1.59
C LEU A 110 -11.72 4.52 0.77
N ARG A 111 -12.96 4.07 0.56
CA ARG A 111 -13.26 2.77 -0.06
C ARG A 111 -13.54 2.88 -1.55
N GLY A 112 -12.96 1.95 -2.30
CA GLY A 112 -13.25 1.78 -3.72
C GLY A 112 -12.49 2.73 -4.63
N ALA A 113 -12.68 2.55 -5.92
CA ALA A 113 -12.14 3.41 -6.96
C ALA A 113 -13.00 4.70 -7.06
N VAL A 114 -12.75 5.63 -6.15
CA VAL A 114 -13.44 6.92 -6.12
C VAL A 114 -12.74 7.96 -7.02
N PRO A 115 -13.43 9.06 -7.42
CA PRO A 115 -12.82 10.14 -8.17
C PRO A 115 -11.58 10.73 -7.49
N TYR A 116 -10.64 11.21 -8.30
CA TYR A 116 -9.39 11.79 -7.80
C TYR A 116 -9.59 12.94 -6.81
N GLU A 117 -10.62 13.74 -7.03
CA GLU A 117 -10.97 14.88 -6.18
C GLU A 117 -11.21 14.47 -4.72
N ASN A 118 -11.80 13.29 -4.49
CA ASN A 118 -12.02 12.77 -3.14
C ASN A 118 -10.69 12.49 -2.42
N PHE A 119 -9.69 11.98 -3.15
CA PHE A 119 -8.34 11.79 -2.61
C PHE A 119 -7.68 13.14 -2.31
N GLU A 120 -7.77 14.08 -3.25
CA GLU A 120 -7.16 15.38 -3.11
C GLU A 120 -7.71 16.17 -1.92
N ASP A 121 -9.03 16.19 -1.76
CA ASP A 121 -9.69 16.87 -0.64
C ASP A 121 -9.25 16.28 0.69
N LEU A 122 -9.28 14.93 0.80
CA LEU A 122 -8.90 14.25 2.03
C LEU A 122 -7.41 14.42 2.36
N VAL A 123 -6.53 14.30 1.36
CA VAL A 123 -5.08 14.52 1.54
C VAL A 123 -4.82 15.97 1.96
N THR A 124 -5.48 16.95 1.35
CA THR A 124 -5.32 18.37 1.69
C THR A 124 -5.74 18.64 3.14
N GLU A 125 -6.89 18.09 3.55
CA GLU A 125 -7.37 18.22 4.93
C GLU A 125 -6.38 17.63 5.95
N GLU A 126 -5.87 16.41 5.68
CA GLU A 126 -4.92 15.76 6.58
C GLU A 126 -3.56 16.45 6.59
N LEU A 127 -3.11 17.00 5.47
CA LEU A 127 -1.89 17.80 5.39
C LEU A 127 -2.00 19.09 6.24
N ASP A 128 -3.15 19.77 6.20
CA ASP A 128 -3.38 20.95 7.05
C ASP A 128 -3.36 20.60 8.54
N LYS A 129 -3.90 19.45 8.93
CA LYS A 129 -3.81 18.93 10.31
C LYS A 129 -2.36 18.62 10.69
N ALA A 130 -1.61 17.97 9.80
CA ALA A 130 -0.20 17.68 10.00
C ALA A 130 0.64 18.94 10.20
N LYS A 131 0.44 19.96 9.35
CA LYS A 131 1.10 21.27 9.48
C LYS A 131 0.81 21.96 10.83
N LYS A 132 -0.44 21.87 11.31
CA LYS A 132 -0.82 22.41 12.63
C LYS A 132 -0.10 21.67 13.77
N LEU A 133 0.06 20.34 13.68
CA LEU A 133 0.81 19.56 14.65
C LEU A 133 2.30 19.95 14.68
N VAL A 134 2.91 20.14 13.52
CA VAL A 134 4.31 20.61 13.41
C VAL A 134 4.45 22.02 14.00
N ALA A 135 3.57 22.95 13.64
CA ALA A 135 3.56 24.30 14.20
C ALA A 135 3.37 24.30 15.71
N GLY A 136 2.65 23.32 16.26
CA GLY A 136 2.46 23.09 17.70
C GLY A 136 3.64 22.35 18.38
N GLY A 137 4.78 22.18 17.68
CA GLY A 137 6.00 21.61 18.25
C GLY A 137 6.15 20.09 18.12
N THR A 138 5.27 19.42 17.36
CA THR A 138 5.47 18.00 17.03
C THR A 138 6.56 17.87 15.97
N ALA A 139 7.56 17.02 16.20
CA ALA A 139 8.56 16.75 15.16
C ALA A 139 7.90 16.11 13.93
N ALA A 140 8.28 16.53 12.72
CA ALA A 140 7.69 16.03 11.47
C ALA A 140 7.72 14.48 11.39
N ALA A 141 8.78 13.85 11.89
CA ALA A 141 8.91 12.39 11.94
C ALA A 141 7.87 11.70 12.84
N ASP A 142 7.27 12.42 13.79
CA ASP A 142 6.33 11.87 14.76
C ASP A 142 4.86 12.21 14.43
N VAL A 143 4.62 13.06 13.43
CA VAL A 143 3.27 13.51 13.05
C VAL A 143 2.35 12.33 12.78
N TYR A 144 2.77 11.40 11.92
CA TYR A 144 1.97 10.22 11.58
C TYR A 144 1.62 9.40 12.83
N LYS A 145 2.64 9.05 13.64
CA LYS A 145 2.46 8.28 14.87
C LYS A 145 1.47 8.99 15.82
N LYS A 146 1.62 10.29 16.00
CA LYS A 146 0.75 11.08 16.86
C LYS A 146 -0.70 11.16 16.35
N THR A 147 -0.86 11.25 15.03
CA THR A 147 -2.19 11.30 14.40
C THR A 147 -2.95 10.00 14.61
N ILE A 148 -2.27 8.84 14.45
CA ILE A 148 -2.91 7.52 14.58
C ILE A 148 -2.89 6.95 16.01
N GLU A 149 -2.28 7.63 16.99
CA GLU A 149 -2.08 7.14 18.35
C GLU A 149 -3.38 6.69 19.04
N LYS A 150 -4.49 7.38 18.75
CA LYS A 150 -5.83 7.07 19.27
C LYS A 150 -6.71 6.36 18.24
N GLY A 151 -6.10 5.84 17.18
CA GLY A 151 -6.82 5.12 16.14
C GLY A 151 -7.52 3.89 16.69
N LYS A 152 -8.73 3.64 16.22
CA LYS A 152 -9.52 2.48 16.57
C LYS A 152 -9.48 1.46 15.43
N LEU A 153 -9.59 0.18 15.78
CA LEU A 153 -9.89 -0.85 14.81
C LEU A 153 -11.38 -0.70 14.44
N PHE A 154 -11.64 -0.39 13.21
CA PHE A 154 -12.92 -0.28 12.54
C PHE A 154 -14.10 0.40 13.26
N GLU A 155 -14.42 1.61 12.79
CA GLU A 155 -15.79 2.14 12.69
C GLU A 155 -15.96 2.75 11.29
N PRO A 156 -17.11 2.60 10.62
CA PRO A 156 -17.28 3.13 9.27
C PRO A 156 -17.35 4.65 9.31
N LEU A 157 -16.44 5.27 8.59
CA LEU A 157 -16.44 6.67 8.21
C LEU A 157 -16.10 7.70 9.29
N GLU A 158 -15.31 8.60 8.88
CA GLU A 158 -15.21 10.03 9.10
C GLU A 158 -14.23 10.53 10.14
N SER A 159 -14.10 9.99 11.30
CA SER A 159 -13.21 10.59 12.33
C SER A 159 -12.28 9.61 12.99
N THR A 160 -12.41 8.34 12.65
CA THR A 160 -11.62 7.28 13.26
C THR A 160 -10.26 7.16 12.60
N VAL A 161 -9.21 7.22 13.38
CA VAL A 161 -7.83 7.03 12.94
C VAL A 161 -7.43 5.58 13.22
N HIS A 162 -7.02 4.86 12.19
CA HIS A 162 -6.56 3.48 12.28
C HIS A 162 -5.04 3.42 12.40
N GLN A 163 -4.54 2.45 13.16
CA GLN A 163 -3.09 2.24 13.33
C GLN A 163 -2.58 1.19 12.37
N PHE A 164 -1.53 1.54 11.61
CA PHE A 164 -0.84 0.64 10.72
C PHE A 164 0.67 0.72 10.91
N THR A 165 1.34 -0.39 10.63
CA THR A 165 2.80 -0.41 10.49
C THR A 165 3.13 -0.70 9.03
N HIS A 166 4.16 -0.04 8.51
CA HIS A 166 4.60 -0.18 7.12
C HIS A 166 5.99 -0.81 6.99
N GLU A 167 6.49 -1.37 8.08
CA GLU A 167 7.82 -2.01 8.08
C GLU A 167 7.84 -3.19 7.11
N GLY A 168 8.77 -3.15 6.17
CA GLY A 168 8.92 -4.17 5.13
C GLY A 168 7.93 -4.10 3.97
N LEU A 169 7.04 -3.08 3.93
CA LEU A 169 6.12 -2.87 2.81
C LEU A 169 6.71 -1.93 1.75
N PRO A 170 6.40 -2.15 0.46
CA PRO A 170 6.78 -1.22 -0.59
C PRO A 170 6.07 0.13 -0.40
N TYR A 171 6.77 1.21 -0.64
CA TYR A 171 6.20 2.55 -0.62
C TYR A 171 6.71 3.40 -1.79
N LYS A 172 5.98 4.45 -2.11
CA LYS A 172 6.32 5.43 -3.14
C LYS A 172 6.12 6.83 -2.59
N GLY A 173 7.05 7.74 -2.85
CA GLY A 173 6.99 9.14 -2.41
C GLY A 173 8.06 9.49 -1.39
N ALA A 174 7.76 10.46 -0.55
CA ALA A 174 8.71 11.00 0.42
C ALA A 174 9.16 9.95 1.44
N ALA A 175 10.47 9.83 1.66
CA ALA A 175 11.02 8.88 2.65
C ALA A 175 10.55 9.19 4.09
N LYS A 176 10.22 10.45 4.37
CA LYS A 176 9.69 10.96 5.64
C LYS A 176 8.51 11.88 5.37
N GLY A 177 7.49 11.37 4.67
CA GLY A 177 6.28 12.14 4.39
C GLY A 177 5.44 12.37 5.64
N ASP A 178 4.87 13.55 5.79
CA ASP A 178 3.98 13.91 6.91
C ASP A 178 2.63 13.20 6.82
N ILE A 179 2.24 12.80 5.60
CA ILE A 179 1.03 12.03 5.32
C ILE A 179 1.42 10.67 4.79
N VAL A 180 0.87 9.62 5.38
CA VAL A 180 1.04 8.25 4.92
C VAL A 180 -0.30 7.75 4.40
N LEU A 181 -0.34 7.36 3.11
CA LEU A 181 -1.48 6.72 2.48
C LEU A 181 -1.18 5.22 2.37
N TYR A 182 -2.03 4.41 2.99
CA TYR A 182 -2.01 2.96 2.82
C TYR A 182 -3.00 2.56 1.75
N GLU A 183 -2.53 1.85 0.75
CA GLU A 183 -3.36 1.21 -0.27
C GLU A 183 -3.42 -0.29 0.02
N PHE A 184 -4.62 -0.80 0.30
CA PHE A 184 -4.90 -2.22 0.35
C PHE A 184 -5.49 -2.63 -0.99
N SER A 185 -4.72 -3.34 -1.80
CA SER A 185 -5.10 -3.69 -3.16
C SER A 185 -4.63 -5.09 -3.54
N ASP A 186 -5.24 -5.65 -4.56
CA ASP A 186 -4.78 -6.82 -5.29
C ASP A 186 -4.60 -6.48 -6.77
N PHE A 187 -4.14 -7.42 -7.58
CA PHE A 187 -3.84 -7.21 -8.99
C PHE A 187 -4.91 -7.79 -9.93
N GLN A 188 -6.07 -8.17 -9.42
CA GLN A 188 -7.22 -8.66 -10.19
C GLN A 188 -8.44 -7.76 -10.09
#